data_ca87fe5d62acf09668ba837f8ca2ea9e
#
_entry.id   ca87fe5d62acf09668ba837f8ca2ea9e
#
_cell.length_a   1.000
_cell.length_b   1.000
_cell.length_c   1.000
_cell.angle_alpha   90.00
_cell.angle_beta   90.00
_cell.angle_gamma   90.00
#
_symmetry.space_group_name_H-M   'P 1'
#
loop_
_entity.id
_entity.type
_entity.pdbx_description
1 polymer ?
#
loop_
_entity_poly.entity_id
_entity_poly.type
_entity_poly.pdbx_seq_one_letter_code
_entity_poly.pdbx_strand_id
1 'polypeptide(L)'
;MIQKVKGTRDILPPESRLWAAVEAEAYRIFGGFGYDEIRLPVMEPTELFVRTVGEGTDIVSKEMYSFSDRKGRSLTLRPEGTAGVARAFIENGLGQRPQPVRLM
;
A
#
# COMPACT_ATOMS: atom_id res chain seq x y z
N MET A 1 -16.18 15.84 -22.30
CA MET A 1 -14.77 15.78 -21.87
C MET A 1 -14.62 14.79 -20.72
N ILE A 2 -13.62 13.93 -20.81
CA ILE A 2 -13.33 12.97 -19.74
C ILE A 2 -12.76 13.70 -18.53
N GLN A 3 -13.29 13.46 -17.36
CA GLN A 3 -12.85 14.06 -16.11
C GLN A 3 -12.28 13.00 -15.18
N LYS A 4 -11.47 13.42 -14.22
CA LYS A 4 -10.94 12.52 -13.18
C LYS A 4 -12.06 11.90 -12.34
N VAL A 5 -11.79 10.78 -11.74
CA VAL A 5 -12.72 10.09 -10.84
C VAL A 5 -12.98 10.96 -9.61
N LYS A 6 -14.26 11.06 -9.22
CA LYS A 6 -14.65 11.81 -8.02
C LYS A 6 -13.89 11.30 -6.80
N GLY A 7 -13.33 12.20 -6.01
CA GLY A 7 -12.52 11.86 -4.85
C GLY A 7 -11.03 11.73 -5.13
N THR A 8 -10.63 11.80 -6.41
CA THR A 8 -9.21 11.85 -6.78
C THR A 8 -8.82 13.26 -7.22
N ARG A 9 -7.53 13.53 -7.22
CA ARG A 9 -7.01 14.80 -7.72
C ARG A 9 -5.65 14.63 -8.37
N ASP A 10 -5.35 15.51 -9.29
CA ASP A 10 -4.01 15.62 -9.86
C ASP A 10 -3.18 16.58 -8.98
N ILE A 11 -1.92 16.23 -8.78
CA ILE A 11 -0.97 17.10 -8.08
C ILE A 11 -0.01 17.66 -9.12
N LEU A 12 -0.12 18.95 -9.37
CA LEU A 12 0.60 19.67 -10.44
C LEU A 12 1.56 20.69 -9.83
N PRO A 13 2.55 21.16 -10.61
CA PRO A 13 3.37 22.29 -10.16
C PRO A 13 2.50 23.54 -9.90
N PRO A 14 2.77 24.36 -8.87
CA PRO A 14 3.93 24.27 -7.96
C PRO A 14 3.75 23.28 -6.80
N GLU A 15 2.55 22.79 -6.54
CA GLU A 15 2.26 21.91 -5.39
C GLU A 15 3.11 20.61 -5.43
N SER A 16 3.32 20.03 -6.61
CA SER A 16 4.14 18.81 -6.74
C SER A 16 5.58 19.00 -6.26
N ARG A 17 6.12 20.21 -6.35
CA ARG A 17 7.46 20.53 -5.82
C ARG A 17 7.50 20.49 -4.30
N LEU A 18 6.43 20.93 -3.65
CA LEU A 18 6.31 20.86 -2.19
C LEU A 18 6.24 19.40 -1.73
N TRP A 19 5.43 18.57 -2.39
CA TRP A 19 5.37 17.15 -2.12
C TRP A 19 6.73 16.47 -2.25
N ALA A 20 7.45 16.75 -3.35
CA ALA A 20 8.78 16.20 -3.58
C ALA A 20 9.77 16.61 -2.47
N ALA A 21 9.70 17.86 -2.01
CA ALA A 21 10.56 18.36 -0.93
C ALA A 21 10.27 17.66 0.40
N VAL A 22 8.98 17.48 0.75
CA VAL A 22 8.56 16.79 1.98
C VAL A 22 8.98 15.32 1.93
N GLU A 23 8.77 14.65 0.80
CA GLU A 23 9.17 13.25 0.64
C GLU A 23 10.69 13.07 0.73
N ALA A 24 11.47 13.96 0.09
CA ALA A 24 12.93 13.92 0.16
C ALA A 24 13.42 14.07 1.62
N GLU A 25 12.81 14.98 2.39
CA GLU A 25 13.14 15.16 3.80
C GLU A 25 12.77 13.94 4.64
N ALA A 26 11.64 13.32 4.37
CA ALA A 26 11.23 12.08 5.03
C ALA A 26 12.23 10.94 4.75
N TYR A 27 12.62 10.74 3.50
CA TYR A 27 13.64 9.75 3.15
C TYR A 27 14.98 10.01 3.84
N ARG A 28 15.39 11.27 3.91
CA ARG A 28 16.63 11.64 4.60
C ARG A 28 16.57 11.29 6.08
N ILE A 29 15.50 11.64 6.76
CA ILE A 29 15.34 11.41 8.20
C ILE A 29 15.22 9.92 8.50
N PHE A 30 14.32 9.22 7.84
CA PHE A 30 14.13 7.79 8.08
C PHE A 30 15.33 6.96 7.67
N GLY A 31 16.00 7.32 6.58
CA GLY A 31 17.27 6.70 6.18
C GLY A 31 18.35 6.84 7.23
N GLY A 32 18.41 8.00 7.91
CA GLY A 32 19.31 8.23 9.03
C GLY A 32 19.06 7.30 10.23
N PHE A 33 17.83 6.81 10.40
CA PHE A 33 17.47 5.83 11.41
C PHE A 33 17.53 4.37 10.91
N GLY A 34 18.07 4.15 9.72
CA GLY A 34 18.23 2.81 9.17
C GLY A 34 16.97 2.21 8.55
N TYR A 35 16.01 3.04 8.15
CA TYR A 35 14.84 2.59 7.41
C TYR A 35 15.13 2.50 5.92
N ASP A 36 14.71 1.41 5.31
CA ASP A 36 14.73 1.21 3.86
C ASP A 36 13.33 1.35 3.28
N GLU A 37 13.25 1.85 2.06
CA GLU A 37 11.96 2.02 1.39
C GLU A 37 11.37 0.68 0.97
N ILE A 38 10.07 0.50 1.22
CA ILE A 38 9.28 -0.57 0.64
C ILE A 38 8.21 0.02 -0.26
N ARG A 39 8.02 -0.56 -1.43
CA ARG A 39 6.94 -0.21 -2.36
C ARG A 39 6.08 -1.42 -2.58
N LEU A 40 4.81 -1.30 -2.27
CA LEU A 40 3.84 -2.37 -2.34
C LEU A 40 2.96 -2.25 -3.58
N PRO A 41 2.45 -3.36 -4.13
CA PRO A 41 1.44 -3.31 -5.17
C PRO A 41 0.20 -2.54 -4.72
N VAL A 42 -0.45 -1.87 -5.67
CA VAL A 42 -1.73 -1.19 -5.40
C VAL A 42 -2.89 -2.17 -5.24
N MET A 43 -2.74 -3.37 -5.80
CA MET A 43 -3.70 -4.47 -5.76
C MET A 43 -3.10 -5.66 -5.04
N GLU A 44 -3.91 -6.35 -4.25
CA GLU A 44 -3.54 -7.58 -3.56
C GLU A 44 -4.66 -8.61 -3.72
N PRO A 45 -4.37 -9.89 -3.48
CA PRO A 45 -5.44 -10.89 -3.37
C PRO A 45 -6.45 -10.49 -2.31
N THR A 46 -7.72 -10.58 -2.63
CA THR A 46 -8.80 -10.19 -1.71
C THR A 46 -8.70 -10.91 -0.36
N GLU A 47 -8.31 -12.18 -0.36
CA GLU A 47 -8.20 -12.99 0.85
C GLU A 47 -7.19 -12.43 1.87
N LEU A 48 -6.20 -11.66 1.42
CA LEU A 48 -5.25 -11.02 2.33
C LEU A 48 -5.97 -10.12 3.34
N PHE A 49 -6.90 -9.31 2.85
CA PHE A 49 -7.64 -8.36 3.67
C PHE A 49 -8.74 -9.03 4.49
N VAL A 50 -9.39 -10.03 3.93
CA VAL A 50 -10.39 -10.82 4.65
C VAL A 50 -9.79 -11.52 5.87
N ARG A 51 -8.60 -12.10 5.73
CA ARG A 51 -7.89 -12.73 6.85
C ARG A 51 -7.46 -11.75 7.93
N THR A 52 -7.05 -10.55 7.51
CA THR A 52 -6.49 -9.54 8.43
C THR A 52 -7.58 -8.79 9.19
N VAL A 53 -8.69 -8.46 8.52
CA VAL A 53 -9.77 -7.63 9.08
C VAL A 53 -10.93 -8.50 9.59
N GLY A 54 -11.01 -9.75 9.16
CA GLY A 54 -12.08 -10.69 9.49
C GLY A 54 -13.25 -10.63 8.51
N GLU A 55 -13.84 -11.82 8.25
CA GLU A 55 -15.05 -11.91 7.42
C GLU A 55 -16.23 -11.23 8.12
N GLY A 56 -17.06 -10.54 7.34
CA GLY A 56 -18.29 -9.95 7.84
C GLY A 56 -18.15 -8.59 8.53
N THR A 57 -16.96 -7.98 8.52
CA THR A 57 -16.84 -6.58 8.96
C THR A 57 -17.34 -5.65 7.85
N ASP A 58 -17.90 -4.51 8.24
CA ASP A 58 -18.37 -3.49 7.28
C ASP A 58 -17.26 -2.99 6.35
N ILE A 59 -16.02 -2.99 6.82
CA ILE A 59 -14.83 -2.59 6.05
C ILE A 59 -14.64 -3.51 4.84
N VAL A 60 -14.77 -4.83 5.02
CA VAL A 60 -14.59 -5.82 3.96
C VAL A 60 -15.66 -5.69 2.87
N SER A 61 -16.91 -5.43 3.26
CA SER A 61 -18.03 -5.43 2.33
C SER A 61 -18.35 -4.05 1.72
N LYS A 62 -18.09 -2.95 2.44
CA LYS A 62 -18.53 -1.61 2.04
C LYS A 62 -17.42 -0.68 1.56
N GLU A 63 -16.18 -0.89 2.00
CA GLU A 63 -15.09 0.05 1.74
C GLU A 63 -14.02 -0.50 0.79
N MET A 64 -14.04 -1.80 0.49
CA MET A 64 -13.09 -2.40 -0.43
C MET A 64 -13.63 -2.44 -1.86
N TYR A 65 -12.78 -2.09 -2.80
CA TYR A 65 -13.04 -2.21 -4.23
C TYR A 65 -12.40 -3.49 -4.73
N SER A 66 -13.24 -4.53 -4.94
CA SER A 66 -12.78 -5.84 -5.38
C SER A 66 -13.31 -6.14 -6.79
N PHE A 67 -12.52 -6.88 -7.55
CA PHE A 67 -12.85 -7.25 -8.92
C PHE A 67 -12.16 -8.57 -9.27
N SER A 68 -12.63 -9.23 -10.33
CA SER A 68 -12.00 -10.44 -10.84
C SER A 68 -11.01 -10.10 -11.95
N ASP A 69 -9.85 -10.74 -11.93
CA ASP A 69 -8.92 -10.67 -13.06
C ASP A 69 -9.39 -11.57 -14.21
N ARG A 70 -8.63 -11.60 -15.31
CA ARG A 70 -8.99 -12.39 -16.49
C ARG A 70 -9.01 -13.90 -16.24
N LYS A 71 -8.37 -14.37 -15.17
CA LYS A 71 -8.34 -15.79 -14.77
C LYS A 71 -9.35 -16.10 -13.65
N GLY A 72 -10.22 -15.17 -13.30
CA GLY A 72 -11.24 -15.34 -12.29
C GLY A 72 -10.74 -15.20 -10.84
N ARG A 73 -9.52 -14.72 -10.63
CA ARG A 73 -9.00 -14.49 -9.28
C ARG A 73 -9.54 -13.18 -8.72
N SER A 74 -9.94 -13.17 -7.44
CA SER A 74 -10.42 -11.96 -6.78
C SER A 74 -9.27 -11.09 -6.32
N LEU A 75 -9.24 -9.86 -6.82
CA LEU A 75 -8.28 -8.83 -6.46
C LEU A 75 -8.98 -7.66 -5.79
N THR A 76 -8.27 -6.97 -4.91
CA THR A 76 -8.80 -5.81 -4.19
C THR A 76 -7.80 -4.67 -4.25
N LEU A 77 -8.28 -3.46 -4.54
CA LEU A 77 -7.47 -2.26 -4.34
C LEU A 77 -7.18 -2.13 -2.85
N ARG A 78 -5.91 -2.01 -2.49
CA ARG A 78 -5.50 -2.00 -1.07
C ARG A 78 -6.24 -0.89 -0.28
N PRO A 79 -7.01 -1.26 0.77
CA PRO A 79 -7.65 -0.27 1.64
C PRO A 79 -6.66 0.32 2.66
N GLU A 80 -5.55 -0.39 2.89
CA GLU A 80 -4.49 0.00 3.82
C GLU A 80 -3.19 -0.71 3.43
N GLY A 81 -2.07 -0.35 4.06
CA GLY A 81 -0.76 -0.87 3.68
C GLY A 81 -0.20 -1.97 4.57
N THR A 82 -0.65 -2.08 5.81
CA THR A 82 -0.03 -2.97 6.82
C THR A 82 -0.10 -4.44 6.42
N ALA A 83 -1.24 -4.89 5.91
CA ALA A 83 -1.41 -6.28 5.47
C ALA A 83 -0.46 -6.63 4.32
N GLY A 84 -0.26 -5.71 3.38
CA GLY A 84 0.70 -5.88 2.28
C GLY A 84 2.14 -5.94 2.75
N VAL A 85 2.52 -5.16 3.76
CA VAL A 85 3.85 -5.24 4.37
C VAL A 85 4.07 -6.61 5.02
N ALA A 86 3.08 -7.10 5.78
CA ALA A 86 3.15 -8.41 6.40
C ALA A 86 3.29 -9.54 5.37
N ARG A 87 2.50 -9.49 4.29
CA ARG A 87 2.62 -10.44 3.19
C ARG A 87 4.01 -10.39 2.56
N ALA A 88 4.49 -9.19 2.23
CA ALA A 88 5.81 -9.02 1.61
C ALA A 88 6.93 -9.51 2.52
N PHE A 89 6.84 -9.27 3.82
CA PHE A 89 7.78 -9.73 4.82
C PHE A 89 7.89 -11.27 4.82
N ILE A 90 6.75 -11.94 4.85
CA ILE A 90 6.68 -13.41 4.87
C ILE A 90 7.14 -14.00 3.53
N GLU A 91 6.57 -13.53 2.44
CA GLU A 91 6.83 -14.04 1.09
C GLU A 91 8.30 -13.94 0.69
N ASN A 92 8.97 -12.87 1.09
CA ASN A 92 10.37 -12.62 0.75
C ASN A 92 11.36 -13.09 1.83
N GLY A 93 10.91 -13.78 2.85
CA GLY A 93 11.76 -14.35 3.90
C GLY A 93 12.53 -13.32 4.72
N LEU A 94 11.97 -12.13 4.90
CA LEU A 94 12.65 -11.05 5.62
C LEU A 94 12.90 -11.38 7.09
N GLY A 95 12.15 -12.31 7.66
CA GLY A 95 12.36 -12.81 9.01
C GLY A 95 13.70 -13.53 9.22
N GLN A 96 14.34 -13.97 8.13
CA GLN A 96 15.65 -14.64 8.18
C GLN A 96 16.82 -13.67 8.04
N ARG A 97 16.53 -12.39 7.77
CA ARG A 97 17.56 -11.34 7.74
C ARG A 97 17.86 -10.85 9.15
N PRO A 98 19.01 -10.17 9.36
CA PRO A 98 19.30 -9.54 10.64
C PRO A 98 18.14 -8.62 11.09
N GLN A 99 17.77 -8.75 12.36
CA GLN A 99 16.66 -7.99 12.94
C GLN A 99 17.18 -6.81 13.79
N PRO A 100 16.39 -5.72 13.93
CA PRO A 100 15.09 -5.50 13.29
C PRO A 100 15.20 -5.10 11.82
N VAL A 101 14.23 -5.50 11.02
CA VAL A 101 14.03 -4.98 9.65
C VAL A 101 13.18 -3.72 9.75
N ARG A 102 13.72 -2.60 9.29
CA ARG A 102 13.04 -1.30 9.32
C ARG A 102 12.63 -0.89 7.91
N LEU A 103 11.33 -0.72 7.71
CA LEU A 103 10.75 -0.38 6.40
C LEU A 103 9.88 0.88 6.52
N MET A 104 9.89 1.72 5.47
CA MET A 104 9.09 2.94 5.37
C MET A 104 8.35 3.02 4.04
#